data_7131b2a1d39935304e6c696d152e1f9b
#
_entry.id   7131b2a1d39935304e6c696d152e1f9b
#
_cell.length_a   1.000
_cell.length_b   1.000
_cell.length_c   1.000
_cell.angle_alpha   90.00
_cell.angle_beta   90.00
_cell.angle_gamma   90.00
#
_symmetry.space_group_name_H-M   'P 1'
#
loop_
_entity.id
_entity.type
_entity.pdbx_description
1 polymer ?
#
loop_
_entity_poly.entity_id
_entity_poly.type
_entity_poly.pdbx_seq_one_letter_code
_entity_poly.pdbx_strand_id
1 'polypeptide(L)'
;MRLRFSAAAACCAVVLAALTGTASASPGRAPAPPGGEGGRPVYASDGVRCAIGFNVRKNGSHYFLTAGDCAKVGMRLFADPALTTQLGSVVAVTNGASALVRYVAPTVERPGSVYTYPGSQDITTADRPVVGQRVCRSGPLTGLRCGTVTALNQTVRLPQGTISGLVRTNICIEPRELAGAPYFAGVTAIGLEIGLPCSGSGPSYFQPVSPVLATFSIEVY
;
A
#
# COMPACT_ATOMS: atom_id res chain seq x y z
N MET A 1 -48.93 -33.82 -77.50
CA MET A 1 -48.32 -32.61 -77.00
C MET A 1 -48.07 -32.80 -75.54
N ARG A 2 -46.82 -33.19 -75.08
CA ARG A 2 -46.48 -33.54 -73.71
C ARG A 2 -45.48 -32.50 -73.22
N LEU A 3 -45.88 -31.68 -72.27
CA LEU A 3 -44.99 -30.76 -71.55
C LEU A 3 -44.29 -31.48 -70.43
N ARG A 4 -42.98 -31.43 -70.46
CA ARG A 4 -42.12 -31.89 -69.36
C ARG A 4 -41.75 -30.72 -68.48
N PHE A 5 -42.12 -30.73 -67.18
CA PHE A 5 -41.62 -29.77 -66.19
C PHE A 5 -40.43 -30.40 -65.55
N SER A 6 -39.29 -29.71 -65.65
CA SER A 6 -38.05 -30.01 -64.88
C SER A 6 -38.10 -29.24 -63.62
N ALA A 7 -38.02 -29.94 -62.48
CA ALA A 7 -37.86 -29.35 -61.15
C ALA A 7 -36.37 -29.12 -60.87
N ALA A 8 -35.98 -27.88 -60.66
CA ALA A 8 -34.64 -27.51 -60.17
C ALA A 8 -34.66 -27.49 -58.64
N ALA A 9 -33.91 -28.38 -58.04
CA ALA A 9 -33.66 -28.37 -56.56
C ALA A 9 -32.55 -27.36 -56.24
N ALA A 10 -32.88 -26.33 -55.49
CA ALA A 10 -31.91 -25.38 -54.95
C ALA A 10 -31.41 -25.85 -53.56
N CYS A 11 -30.15 -26.26 -53.50
CA CYS A 11 -29.48 -26.55 -52.22
C CYS A 11 -29.08 -25.24 -51.54
N CYS A 12 -29.77 -24.89 -50.47
CA CYS A 12 -29.31 -23.82 -49.54
C CYS A 12 -28.23 -24.37 -48.59
N ALA A 13 -26.98 -24.02 -48.84
CA ALA A 13 -25.90 -24.28 -47.89
C ALA A 13 -25.93 -23.21 -46.78
N VAL A 14 -26.30 -23.62 -45.57
CA VAL A 14 -26.22 -22.78 -44.38
C VAL A 14 -24.78 -22.82 -43.87
N VAL A 15 -24.06 -21.72 -44.05
CA VAL A 15 -22.73 -21.55 -43.46
C VAL A 15 -22.90 -21.08 -42.01
N LEU A 16 -22.69 -21.98 -41.04
CA LEU A 16 -22.54 -21.60 -39.65
C LEU A 16 -21.16 -20.96 -39.44
N ALA A 17 -21.12 -19.64 -39.36
CA ALA A 17 -19.94 -18.92 -38.90
C ALA A 17 -19.81 -19.10 -37.38
N ALA A 18 -18.88 -19.95 -36.95
CA ALA A 18 -18.48 -20.08 -35.54
C ALA A 18 -17.72 -18.80 -35.14
N LEU A 19 -18.36 -17.93 -34.38
CA LEU A 19 -17.73 -16.81 -33.72
C LEU A 19 -16.86 -17.35 -32.51
N THR A 20 -15.60 -17.63 -32.79
CA THR A 20 -14.63 -17.90 -31.73
C THR A 20 -14.31 -16.55 -31.05
N GLY A 21 -15.06 -16.23 -30.00
CA GLY A 21 -14.77 -15.11 -29.12
C GLY A 21 -13.43 -15.39 -28.40
N THR A 22 -12.36 -14.72 -28.78
CA THR A 22 -11.13 -14.67 -28.02
C THR A 22 -11.42 -13.90 -26.74
N ALA A 23 -11.56 -14.62 -25.61
CA ALA A 23 -11.57 -14.00 -24.30
C ALA A 23 -10.23 -13.27 -24.10
N SER A 24 -10.25 -11.95 -24.22
CA SER A 24 -9.11 -11.11 -23.83
C SER A 24 -8.92 -11.27 -22.32
N ALA A 25 -7.98 -12.10 -21.91
CA ALA A 25 -7.50 -12.11 -20.53
C ALA A 25 -7.00 -10.71 -20.20
N SER A 26 -7.61 -10.04 -19.23
CA SER A 26 -7.07 -8.80 -18.68
C SER A 26 -5.60 -9.05 -18.32
N PRO A 27 -4.67 -8.19 -18.75
CA PRO A 27 -3.26 -8.37 -18.39
C PRO A 27 -3.17 -8.40 -16.87
N GLY A 28 -2.84 -9.56 -16.33
CA GLY A 28 -2.56 -9.72 -14.91
C GLY A 28 -1.51 -8.67 -14.53
N ARG A 29 -1.82 -7.86 -13.52
CA ARG A 29 -0.93 -6.81 -13.01
C ARG A 29 0.42 -7.47 -12.70
N ALA A 30 1.45 -7.09 -13.44
CA ALA A 30 2.81 -7.56 -13.18
C ALA A 30 3.17 -7.29 -11.71
N PRO A 31 3.74 -8.26 -10.98
CA PRO A 31 4.24 -8.01 -9.63
C PRO A 31 5.17 -6.80 -9.68
N ALA A 32 4.95 -5.85 -8.78
CA ALA A 32 5.86 -4.73 -8.65
C ALA A 32 7.27 -5.27 -8.34
N PRO A 33 8.31 -4.80 -9.02
CA PRO A 33 9.67 -5.28 -8.75
C PRO A 33 10.00 -5.09 -7.26
N PRO A 34 10.79 -5.99 -6.66
CA PRO A 34 11.22 -5.85 -5.27
C PRO A 34 11.97 -4.53 -5.11
N GLY A 35 11.45 -3.63 -4.29
CA GLY A 35 12.01 -2.30 -4.11
C GLY A 35 11.64 -1.73 -2.76
N GLY A 36 12.42 -0.77 -2.28
CA GLY A 36 12.23 -0.07 -1.02
C GLY A 36 11.30 1.15 -1.14
N GLU A 37 10.37 1.20 -2.08
CA GLU A 37 9.45 2.32 -2.24
C GLU A 37 8.30 2.27 -1.23
N GLY A 38 7.84 3.41 -0.74
CA GLY A 38 6.67 3.53 0.14
C GLY A 38 5.42 2.86 -0.46
N GLY A 39 4.54 2.32 0.38
CA GLY A 39 3.34 1.59 -0.05
C GLY A 39 3.57 0.13 -0.46
N ARG A 40 4.81 -0.30 -0.67
CA ARG A 40 5.13 -1.69 -1.00
C ARG A 40 5.11 -2.59 0.22
N PRO A 41 4.76 -3.89 0.05
CA PRO A 41 4.79 -4.84 1.14
C PRO A 41 6.22 -5.11 1.63
N VAL A 42 6.34 -5.37 2.94
CA VAL A 42 7.52 -5.94 3.58
C VAL A 42 7.12 -7.16 4.39
N TYR A 43 8.04 -8.08 4.54
CA TYR A 43 7.86 -9.36 5.21
C TYR A 43 8.82 -9.47 6.37
N ALA A 44 8.30 -9.66 7.56
CA ALA A 44 9.10 -9.86 8.75
C ALA A 44 9.55 -11.32 8.89
N SER A 45 10.68 -11.53 9.55
CA SER A 45 11.25 -12.88 9.74
C SER A 45 10.37 -13.81 10.59
N ASP A 46 9.35 -13.30 11.25
CA ASP A 46 8.35 -14.08 12.00
C ASP A 46 7.05 -14.33 11.21
N GLY A 47 7.01 -13.97 9.92
CA GLY A 47 5.88 -14.19 9.03
C GLY A 47 4.85 -13.05 8.99
N VAL A 48 5.01 -12.01 9.78
CA VAL A 48 4.14 -10.81 9.73
C VAL A 48 4.40 -10.03 8.45
N ARG A 49 3.34 -9.47 7.85
CA ARG A 49 3.41 -8.64 6.65
C ARG A 49 2.96 -7.22 6.96
N CYS A 50 3.73 -6.26 6.47
CA CYS A 50 3.45 -4.84 6.61
C CYS A 50 3.77 -4.08 5.33
N ALA A 51 3.58 -2.77 5.34
CA ALA A 51 3.97 -1.91 4.24
C ALA A 51 5.15 -1.01 4.65
N ILE A 52 5.98 -0.67 3.67
CA ILE A 52 6.87 0.49 3.79
C ILE A 52 5.97 1.73 3.83
N GLY A 53 6.13 2.55 4.85
CA GLY A 53 5.45 3.83 4.93
C GLY A 53 6.16 4.86 4.08
N PHE A 54 7.17 5.49 4.65
CA PHE A 54 7.98 6.50 3.95
C PHE A 54 9.46 6.18 4.08
N ASN A 55 10.19 6.45 3.01
CA ASN A 55 11.63 6.51 3.04
C ASN A 55 12.08 7.78 3.74
N VAL A 56 13.05 7.63 4.63
CA VAL A 56 13.57 8.71 5.46
C VAL A 56 15.08 8.60 5.58
N ARG A 57 15.74 9.71 5.90
CA ARG A 57 17.19 9.75 6.06
C ARG A 57 17.60 10.50 7.33
N LYS A 58 18.80 10.19 7.80
CA LYS A 58 19.48 10.89 8.90
C LYS A 58 20.98 10.74 8.73
N ASN A 59 21.71 11.86 8.71
CA ASN A 59 23.18 11.87 8.66
C ASN A 59 23.76 10.95 7.56
N GLY A 60 23.20 11.02 6.35
CA GLY A 60 23.62 10.20 5.20
C GLY A 60 23.20 8.72 5.26
N SER A 61 22.59 8.26 6.33
CA SER A 61 22.03 6.91 6.43
C SER A 61 20.56 6.91 6.03
N HIS A 62 20.12 5.82 5.35
CA HIS A 62 18.77 5.64 4.86
C HIS A 62 18.00 4.65 5.72
N TYR A 63 16.74 4.98 5.93
CA TYR A 63 15.78 4.21 6.72
C TYR A 63 14.43 4.22 6.01
N PHE A 64 13.52 3.39 6.50
CA PHE A 64 12.10 3.54 6.21
C PHE A 64 11.27 3.40 7.50
N LEU A 65 10.08 3.97 7.45
CA LEU A 65 9.08 3.83 8.50
C LEU A 65 8.09 2.74 8.14
N THR A 66 7.63 2.00 9.14
CA THR A 66 6.51 1.04 9.04
C THR A 66 5.69 1.07 10.34
N ALA A 67 4.63 0.27 10.45
CA ALA A 67 3.86 0.18 11.70
C ALA A 67 4.66 -0.49 12.81
N GLY A 68 4.40 -0.08 14.05
CA GLY A 68 5.05 -0.64 15.23
C GLY A 68 4.70 -2.09 15.51
N ASP A 69 3.47 -2.49 15.22
CA ASP A 69 3.00 -3.89 15.37
C ASP A 69 3.73 -4.88 14.45
N CYS A 70 4.37 -4.37 13.41
CA CYS A 70 5.12 -5.16 12.44
C CYS A 70 6.56 -5.41 12.85
N ALA A 71 7.01 -4.89 13.97
CA ALA A 71 8.43 -4.76 14.18
C ALA A 71 8.83 -4.81 15.67
N LYS A 72 9.80 -5.66 15.96
CA LYS A 72 10.54 -5.66 17.22
C LYS A 72 11.97 -5.23 16.92
N VAL A 73 12.60 -4.48 17.81
CA VAL A 73 14.01 -4.07 17.63
C VAL A 73 14.88 -5.29 17.37
N GLY A 74 15.73 -5.22 16.35
CA GLY A 74 16.56 -6.30 15.84
C GLY A 74 15.89 -7.20 14.79
N MET A 75 14.57 -7.13 14.58
CA MET A 75 13.87 -7.92 13.58
C MET A 75 14.33 -7.53 12.17
N ARG A 76 14.50 -8.53 11.30
CA ARG A 76 14.84 -8.35 9.88
C ARG A 76 13.57 -8.26 9.04
N LEU A 77 13.57 -7.35 8.07
CA LEU A 77 12.50 -7.15 7.12
C LEU A 77 13.00 -7.39 5.69
N PHE A 78 12.17 -8.01 4.86
CA PHE A 78 12.50 -8.51 3.53
C PHE A 78 11.53 -7.95 2.49
N ALA A 79 11.98 -7.85 1.24
CA ALA A 79 11.18 -7.39 0.10
C ALA A 79 10.22 -8.47 -0.44
N ASP A 80 10.45 -9.72 -0.11
CA ASP A 80 9.76 -10.87 -0.68
C ASP A 80 9.32 -11.88 0.39
N PRO A 81 8.24 -12.65 0.12
CA PRO A 81 7.72 -13.62 1.10
C PRO A 81 8.61 -14.85 1.30
N ALA A 82 9.57 -15.10 0.40
CA ALA A 82 10.57 -16.17 0.55
C ALA A 82 11.73 -15.75 1.46
N LEU A 83 11.74 -14.51 1.93
CA LEU A 83 12.75 -13.91 2.81
C LEU A 83 14.17 -13.98 2.21
N THR A 84 14.28 -13.79 0.89
CA THR A 84 15.55 -13.86 0.17
C THR A 84 16.25 -12.51 0.08
N THR A 85 15.50 -11.42 -0.05
CA THR A 85 16.04 -10.06 -0.22
C THR A 85 15.80 -9.25 1.07
N GLN A 86 16.77 -9.26 1.97
CA GLN A 86 16.69 -8.45 3.18
C GLN A 86 16.77 -6.96 2.84
N LEU A 87 15.76 -6.20 3.22
CA LEU A 87 15.74 -4.73 3.11
C LEU A 87 16.50 -4.06 4.24
N GLY A 88 16.19 -4.47 5.46
CA GLY A 88 16.71 -3.79 6.63
C GLY A 88 16.48 -4.53 7.94
N SER A 89 16.88 -3.85 9.02
CA SER A 89 16.62 -4.30 10.39
C SER A 89 15.99 -3.18 11.20
N VAL A 90 15.05 -3.54 12.06
CA VAL A 90 14.35 -2.60 12.95
C VAL A 90 15.35 -2.07 13.99
N VAL A 91 15.50 -0.76 14.07
CA VAL A 91 16.43 -0.10 15.01
C VAL A 91 15.71 0.61 16.15
N ALA A 92 14.43 0.97 15.99
CA ALA A 92 13.64 1.60 17.04
C ALA A 92 12.13 1.41 16.78
N VAL A 93 11.34 1.49 17.85
CA VAL A 93 9.86 1.48 17.82
C VAL A 93 9.37 2.59 18.74
N THR A 94 8.35 3.35 18.32
CA THR A 94 7.72 4.40 19.13
C THR A 94 6.32 3.99 19.56
N ASN A 95 6.04 4.02 20.86
CA ASN A 95 4.69 3.87 21.46
C ASN A 95 3.82 2.76 20.82
N GLY A 96 4.46 1.72 20.26
CA GLY A 96 3.77 0.63 19.57
C GLY A 96 3.16 0.98 18.21
N ALA A 97 3.19 2.25 17.77
CA ALA A 97 2.50 2.69 16.56
C ALA A 97 3.38 2.77 15.30
N SER A 98 4.69 3.04 15.47
CA SER A 98 5.61 3.19 14.33
C SER A 98 6.98 2.58 14.63
N ALA A 99 7.61 2.01 13.62
CA ALA A 99 8.94 1.46 13.68
C ALA A 99 9.87 2.11 12.64
N LEU A 100 11.13 2.29 13.04
CA LEU A 100 12.21 2.76 12.20
C LEU A 100 13.09 1.58 11.80
N VAL A 101 13.27 1.39 10.51
CA VAL A 101 14.03 0.29 9.93
C VAL A 101 15.22 0.86 9.18
N ARG A 102 16.44 0.44 9.54
CA ARG A 102 17.64 0.83 8.82
C ARG A 102 17.86 -0.08 7.63
N TYR A 103 18.05 0.50 6.45
CA TYR A 103 18.43 -0.26 5.25
C TYR A 103 19.81 -0.90 5.41
N VAL A 104 19.92 -2.17 5.00
CA VAL A 104 21.20 -2.92 4.98
C VAL A 104 21.63 -3.28 3.56
N ALA A 105 20.69 -3.31 2.61
CA ALA A 105 20.96 -3.67 1.21
C ALA A 105 21.32 -2.42 0.40
N PRO A 106 22.56 -2.23 -0.02
CA PRO A 106 22.98 -1.05 -0.81
C PRO A 106 22.36 -1.02 -2.21
N THR A 107 22.03 -2.19 -2.76
CA THR A 107 21.52 -2.38 -4.12
C THR A 107 20.00 -2.20 -4.25
N VAL A 108 19.27 -2.12 -3.14
CA VAL A 108 17.81 -1.90 -3.18
C VAL A 108 17.52 -0.43 -3.46
N GLU A 109 16.75 -0.19 -4.52
CA GLU A 109 16.22 1.13 -4.79
C GLU A 109 15.27 1.56 -3.67
N ARG A 110 15.46 2.79 -3.18
CA ARG A 110 14.69 3.38 -2.08
C ARG A 110 14.32 4.83 -2.42
N PRO A 111 13.49 5.03 -3.46
CA PRO A 111 13.12 6.37 -3.90
C PRO A 111 12.31 7.10 -2.82
N GLY A 112 12.39 8.42 -2.80
CA GLY A 112 11.59 9.29 -1.96
C GLY A 112 10.14 9.39 -2.44
N SER A 113 9.51 8.27 -2.78
CA SER A 113 8.17 8.20 -3.34
C SER A 113 7.32 7.10 -2.71
N VAL A 114 6.03 7.16 -3.00
CA VAL A 114 5.02 6.15 -2.64
C VAL A 114 4.46 5.52 -3.90
N TYR A 115 4.52 4.20 -4.00
CA TYR A 115 3.92 3.43 -5.09
C TYR A 115 2.40 3.45 -5.01
N THR A 116 1.72 3.87 -6.07
CA THR A 116 0.27 4.16 -6.07
C THR A 116 -0.60 3.11 -6.78
N TYR A 117 0.00 2.05 -7.32
CA TYR A 117 -0.69 0.88 -7.90
C TYR A 117 -1.68 1.18 -9.05
N PRO A 118 -1.24 1.60 -10.25
CA PRO A 118 0.14 1.78 -10.72
C PRO A 118 0.66 3.20 -10.50
N GLY A 119 1.97 3.37 -10.74
CA GLY A 119 2.66 4.66 -10.70
C GLY A 119 3.25 4.96 -9.34
N SER A 120 3.85 6.13 -9.22
CA SER A 120 4.52 6.60 -8.02
C SER A 120 4.19 8.08 -7.77
N GLN A 121 4.14 8.47 -6.52
CA GLN A 121 3.97 9.83 -6.06
C GLN A 121 5.20 10.25 -5.26
N ASP A 122 5.91 11.26 -5.70
CA ASP A 122 7.05 11.81 -4.97
C ASP A 122 6.61 12.40 -3.62
N ILE A 123 7.41 12.17 -2.60
CA ILE A 123 7.19 12.68 -1.25
C ILE A 123 8.43 13.47 -0.83
N THR A 124 8.30 14.77 -0.78
CA THR A 124 9.42 15.70 -0.53
C THR A 124 9.31 16.48 0.77
N THR A 125 8.13 16.45 1.38
CA THR A 125 7.85 17.17 2.63
C THR A 125 7.03 16.31 3.59
N ALA A 126 6.91 16.76 4.83
CA ALA A 126 6.02 16.18 5.83
C ALA A 126 5.32 17.29 6.61
N ASP A 127 4.05 17.10 6.94
CA ASP A 127 3.29 18.08 7.70
C ASP A 127 2.30 17.41 8.67
N ARG A 128 1.69 18.23 9.51
CA ARG A 128 0.63 17.80 10.43
C ARG A 128 -0.71 17.73 9.71
N PRO A 129 -1.51 16.70 9.96
CA PRO A 129 -2.86 16.61 9.41
C PRO A 129 -3.78 17.71 9.97
N VAL A 130 -4.73 18.15 9.13
CA VAL A 130 -5.76 19.13 9.47
C VAL A 130 -7.14 18.54 9.17
N VAL A 131 -8.14 18.78 10.04
CA VAL A 131 -9.53 18.36 9.79
C VAL A 131 -10.04 18.98 8.50
N GLY A 132 -10.67 18.18 7.64
CA GLY A 132 -11.10 18.59 6.30
C GLY A 132 -10.04 18.38 5.21
N GLN A 133 -8.78 18.12 5.57
CA GLN A 133 -7.72 17.87 4.59
C GLN A 133 -7.99 16.61 3.77
N ARG A 134 -7.87 16.73 2.43
CA ARG A 134 -7.87 15.56 1.56
C ARG A 134 -6.55 14.82 1.70
N VAL A 135 -6.63 13.52 1.95
CA VAL A 135 -5.49 12.62 2.06
C VAL A 135 -5.72 11.38 1.21
N CYS A 136 -4.63 10.80 0.74
CA CYS A 136 -4.64 9.51 0.03
C CYS A 136 -3.81 8.48 0.80
N ARG A 137 -4.24 7.23 0.75
CA ARG A 137 -3.52 6.07 1.27
C ARG A 137 -3.17 5.16 0.11
N SER A 138 -1.99 4.55 0.14
CA SER A 138 -1.59 3.56 -0.85
C SER A 138 -1.22 2.23 -0.21
N GLY A 139 -1.74 1.13 -0.76
CA GLY A 139 -1.45 -0.21 -0.27
C GLY A 139 -1.71 -1.29 -1.33
N PRO A 140 -1.16 -2.50 -1.16
CA PRO A 140 -1.10 -3.51 -2.22
C PRO A 140 -2.43 -4.14 -2.58
N LEU A 141 -3.41 -4.18 -1.68
CA LEU A 141 -4.70 -4.82 -1.95
C LEU A 141 -5.68 -3.87 -2.64
N THR A 142 -5.84 -2.66 -2.13
CA THR A 142 -6.83 -1.70 -2.64
C THR A 142 -6.24 -0.62 -3.54
N GLY A 143 -4.91 -0.58 -3.69
CA GLY A 143 -4.22 0.46 -4.45
C GLY A 143 -4.35 1.83 -3.78
N LEU A 144 -4.50 2.88 -4.59
CA LEU A 144 -4.68 4.25 -4.12
C LEU A 144 -6.13 4.49 -3.70
N ARG A 145 -6.33 4.91 -2.46
CA ARG A 145 -7.63 5.35 -1.91
C ARG A 145 -7.49 6.73 -1.30
N CYS A 146 -8.41 7.63 -1.62
CA CYS A 146 -8.39 8.99 -1.10
C CYS A 146 -9.68 9.30 -0.35
N GLY A 147 -9.56 10.16 0.65
CA GLY A 147 -10.66 10.61 1.49
C GLY A 147 -10.27 11.87 2.23
N THR A 148 -10.88 12.07 3.40
CA THR A 148 -10.75 13.30 4.18
C THR A 148 -10.45 12.97 5.65
N VAL A 149 -9.59 13.76 6.27
CA VAL A 149 -9.36 13.75 7.72
C VAL A 149 -10.63 14.24 8.43
N THR A 150 -11.16 13.44 9.33
CA THR A 150 -12.45 13.73 10.03
C THR A 150 -12.28 14.11 11.48
N ALA A 151 -11.19 13.69 12.14
CA ALA A 151 -10.88 14.10 13.51
C ALA A 151 -9.41 13.91 13.82
N LEU A 152 -8.89 14.69 14.77
CA LEU A 152 -7.54 14.60 15.31
C LEU A 152 -7.57 14.09 16.76
N ASN A 153 -6.41 13.74 17.29
CA ASN A 153 -6.20 13.36 18.70
C ASN A 153 -7.11 12.20 19.16
N GLN A 154 -7.33 11.24 18.30
CA GLN A 154 -8.14 10.08 18.62
C GLN A 154 -7.34 9.07 19.43
N THR A 155 -8.04 8.33 20.29
CA THR A 155 -7.50 7.24 21.09
C THR A 155 -8.20 5.95 20.74
N VAL A 156 -7.43 4.90 20.42
CA VAL A 156 -7.95 3.56 20.12
C VAL A 156 -7.39 2.57 21.12
N ARG A 157 -8.28 1.74 21.66
CA ARG A 157 -7.92 0.63 22.54
C ARG A 157 -7.78 -0.65 21.73
N LEU A 158 -6.61 -1.27 21.78
CA LEU A 158 -6.28 -2.53 21.14
C LEU A 158 -6.03 -3.59 22.21
N PRO A 159 -6.09 -4.88 21.88
CA PRO A 159 -5.74 -5.95 22.84
C PRO A 159 -4.35 -5.81 23.42
N GLN A 160 -3.41 -5.29 22.65
CA GLN A 160 -2.00 -5.08 23.01
C GLN A 160 -1.75 -3.73 23.72
N GLY A 161 -2.75 -2.86 23.87
CA GLY A 161 -2.60 -1.57 24.53
C GLY A 161 -3.44 -0.45 23.94
N THR A 162 -3.23 0.75 24.41
CA THR A 162 -3.93 1.96 23.96
C THR A 162 -2.98 2.85 23.16
N ILE A 163 -3.40 3.26 21.98
CA ILE A 163 -2.67 4.22 21.14
C ILE A 163 -3.46 5.53 21.11
N SER A 164 -2.79 6.63 21.43
CA SER A 164 -3.36 7.98 21.45
C SER A 164 -2.71 8.89 20.41
N GLY A 165 -3.34 10.04 20.14
CA GLY A 165 -2.82 11.01 19.19
C GLY A 165 -3.03 10.61 17.72
N LEU A 166 -3.93 9.65 17.47
CA LEU A 166 -4.27 9.19 16.13
C LEU A 166 -5.15 10.18 15.39
N VAL A 167 -5.17 10.04 14.09
CA VAL A 167 -6.01 10.80 13.18
C VAL A 167 -7.05 9.87 12.57
N ARG A 168 -8.32 10.30 12.58
CA ARG A 168 -9.42 9.58 11.95
C ARG A 168 -9.66 10.09 10.52
N THR A 169 -9.94 9.19 9.61
CA THR A 169 -10.31 9.48 8.22
C THR A 169 -11.53 8.67 7.80
N ASN A 170 -12.21 9.12 6.74
CA ASN A 170 -13.30 8.38 6.11
C ASN A 170 -12.83 7.39 5.02
N ILE A 171 -11.53 7.18 4.87
CA ILE A 171 -11.00 6.12 4.01
C ILE A 171 -11.25 4.78 4.71
N CYS A 172 -12.01 3.90 4.09
CA CYS A 172 -12.18 2.54 4.60
C CYS A 172 -10.98 1.67 4.20
N ILE A 173 -10.47 0.91 5.14
CA ILE A 173 -9.36 -0.02 4.97
C ILE A 173 -9.92 -1.43 5.01
N GLU A 174 -9.71 -2.16 3.93
CA GLU A 174 -10.18 -3.54 3.81
C GLU A 174 -9.45 -4.46 4.79
N PRO A 175 -10.11 -5.52 5.28
CA PRO A 175 -9.44 -6.57 6.03
C PRO A 175 -8.24 -7.12 5.24
N ARG A 176 -7.12 -7.38 5.91
CA ARG A 176 -5.83 -7.84 5.35
C ARG A 176 -5.00 -6.78 4.63
N GLU A 177 -5.46 -5.51 4.56
CA GLU A 177 -4.56 -4.43 4.18
C GLU A 177 -3.40 -4.33 5.18
N LEU A 178 -2.27 -3.83 4.69
CA LEU A 178 -1.03 -3.85 5.45
C LEU A 178 -0.91 -2.62 6.35
N ALA A 179 -0.65 -2.86 7.62
CA ALA A 179 -0.23 -1.81 8.54
C ALA A 179 1.08 -1.16 8.07
N GLY A 180 1.28 0.10 8.39
CA GLY A 180 2.44 0.89 7.95
C GLY A 180 2.24 1.58 6.60
N ALA A 181 1.16 1.29 5.86
CA ALA A 181 0.89 1.94 4.58
C ALA A 181 0.83 3.47 4.72
N PRO A 182 1.40 4.22 3.75
CA PRO A 182 1.54 5.67 3.86
C PRO A 182 0.22 6.41 3.59
N TYR A 183 -0.06 7.43 4.40
CA TYR A 183 -1.04 8.48 4.15
C TYR A 183 -0.31 9.75 3.71
N PHE A 184 -0.72 10.35 2.59
CA PHE A 184 -0.07 11.53 2.01
C PHE A 184 -1.07 12.48 1.35
N ALA A 185 -0.66 13.73 1.14
CA ALA A 185 -1.41 14.77 0.44
C ALA A 185 -0.49 15.41 -0.61
N GLY A 186 -0.67 15.06 -1.89
CA GLY A 186 0.29 15.43 -2.93
C GLY A 186 1.69 14.94 -2.60
N VAL A 187 2.65 15.83 -2.48
CA VAL A 187 4.06 15.52 -2.17
C VAL A 187 4.36 15.47 -0.66
N THR A 188 3.34 15.58 0.18
CA THR A 188 3.49 15.73 1.64
C THR A 188 3.14 14.43 2.37
N ALA A 189 4.08 13.87 3.12
CA ALA A 189 3.85 12.77 4.05
C ALA A 189 2.96 13.24 5.22
N ILE A 190 1.90 12.50 5.53
CA ILE A 190 0.92 12.87 6.57
C ILE A 190 0.90 11.84 7.71
N GLY A 191 0.95 10.53 7.41
CA GLY A 191 0.84 9.52 8.45
C GLY A 191 1.08 8.09 7.99
N LEU A 192 0.98 7.17 8.94
CA LEU A 192 1.18 5.73 8.77
C LEU A 192 -0.04 4.97 9.26
N GLU A 193 -0.52 4.02 8.47
CA GLU A 193 -1.59 3.08 8.82
C GLU A 193 -1.24 2.27 10.06
N ILE A 194 -2.20 2.12 10.98
CA ILE A 194 -2.01 1.36 12.24
C ILE A 194 -2.62 -0.05 12.20
N GLY A 195 -3.08 -0.52 11.05
CA GLY A 195 -3.56 -1.90 10.88
C GLY A 195 -4.98 -2.18 11.38
N LEU A 196 -5.80 -1.16 11.58
CA LEU A 196 -7.19 -1.33 11.99
C LEU A 196 -8.13 -1.28 10.78
N PRO A 197 -8.67 -2.43 10.34
CA PRO A 197 -9.65 -2.44 9.27
C PRO A 197 -10.95 -1.77 9.72
N CYS A 198 -11.62 -1.11 8.79
CA CYS A 198 -12.97 -0.62 9.02
C CYS A 198 -13.96 -1.80 9.07
N SER A 199 -14.98 -1.70 9.91
CA SER A 199 -16.16 -2.57 9.85
C SER A 199 -17.22 -1.86 9.01
N GLY A 200 -17.53 -2.37 7.83
CA GLY A 200 -18.48 -1.73 6.91
C GLY A 200 -17.97 -0.37 6.42
N SER A 201 -18.75 0.71 6.62
CA SER A 201 -18.38 2.09 6.29
C SER A 201 -17.67 2.83 7.44
N GLY A 202 -17.12 2.11 8.39
CA GLY A 202 -16.46 2.68 9.57
C GLY A 202 -15.20 3.50 9.24
N PRO A 203 -14.76 4.35 10.17
CA PRO A 203 -13.55 5.14 9.99
C PRO A 203 -12.30 4.27 10.10
N SER A 204 -11.22 4.71 9.47
CA SER A 204 -9.88 4.22 9.75
C SER A 204 -9.04 5.26 10.50
N TYR A 205 -7.91 4.80 11.01
CA TYR A 205 -7.01 5.60 11.82
C TYR A 205 -5.57 5.48 11.32
N PHE A 206 -4.83 6.57 11.43
CA PHE A 206 -3.40 6.58 11.15
C PHE A 206 -2.63 7.35 12.21
N GLN A 207 -1.37 6.98 12.39
CA GLN A 207 -0.42 7.71 13.22
C GLN A 207 0.13 8.89 12.43
N PRO A 208 0.03 10.16 12.89
CA PRO A 208 0.70 11.29 12.25
C PRO A 208 2.20 11.06 12.13
N VAL A 209 2.79 11.37 10.96
CA VAL A 209 4.22 11.12 10.73
C VAL A 209 5.11 12.19 11.37
N SER A 210 4.69 13.46 11.43
CA SER A 210 5.52 14.56 11.94
C SER A 210 6.08 14.32 13.35
N PRO A 211 5.31 13.82 14.35
CA PRO A 211 5.86 13.46 15.65
C PRO A 211 6.87 12.31 15.59
N VAL A 212 6.68 11.36 14.68
CA VAL A 212 7.61 10.23 14.48
C VAL A 212 8.95 10.72 13.93
N LEU A 213 8.89 11.59 12.91
CA LEU A 213 10.08 12.22 12.33
C LEU A 213 10.87 13.01 13.38
N ALA A 214 10.18 13.78 14.21
CA ALA A 214 10.80 14.55 15.29
C ALA A 214 11.46 13.62 16.34
N THR A 215 10.76 12.57 16.77
CA THR A 215 11.26 11.60 17.77
C THR A 215 12.57 10.94 17.34
N PHE A 216 12.68 10.58 16.07
CA PHE A 216 13.86 9.92 15.53
C PHE A 216 14.89 10.90 14.97
N SER A 217 14.56 12.20 14.87
CA SER A 217 15.37 13.23 14.20
C SER A 217 15.73 12.81 12.77
N ILE A 218 14.73 12.46 11.98
CA ILE A 218 14.80 11.99 10.59
C ILE A 218 13.96 12.88 9.70
N GLU A 219 14.21 12.84 8.38
CA GLU A 219 13.45 13.58 7.37
C GLU A 219 13.06 12.68 6.20
N VAL A 220 11.94 12.97 5.54
CA VAL A 220 11.60 12.42 4.21
C VAL A 220 12.49 13.04 3.14
N TYR A 221 12.66 12.39 1.98
CA TYR A 221 13.51 12.91 0.89
C TYR A 221 12.96 12.54 -0.47
#